data_f8e1f544c44b80191afe44086268f43e
#
_entry.id   f8e1f544c44b80191afe44086268f43e
#
_cell.length_a   1.000
_cell.length_b   1.000
_cell.length_c   1.000
_cell.angle_alpha   90.00
_cell.angle_beta   90.00
_cell.angle_gamma   90.00
#
_symmetry.space_group_name_H-M   'P 1'
#
loop_
_entity.id
_entity.type
_entity.pdbx_description
1 polymer ?
#
loop_
_entity_poly.entity_id
_entity_poly.type
_entity_poly.pdbx_seq_one_letter_code
_entity_poly.pdbx_strand_id
1 'polypeptide(L)'
;PLTNDYDLIERELREGAEAIDFDEFGYRLGNRDYPEEKVRQYVEFVEGTKGIPDQASIVPDGLASCAQVFDQAEQDRSRSIIFATDNEVNGDPVFSLEEATQRVADREIDLYTFYPGAYECGPGCFEELQTATEDQDGELYESSDPEAIPSIIAEIQKNQAEVLGAEPTVVRSDHPTVGFVLTFLSLLGILVLGWRAR
;
A
#
# COMPACT_ATOMS: atom_id res chain seq x y z
N PRO A 1 14.08 -6.29 4.20
CA PRO A 1 14.47 -5.16 5.01
C PRO A 1 13.47 -4.03 4.83
N LEU A 2 13.12 -3.36 5.94
CA LEU A 2 12.30 -2.15 5.89
C LEU A 2 13.10 -1.04 5.17
N THR A 3 12.43 -0.27 4.33
CA THR A 3 13.04 0.86 3.62
C THR A 3 12.34 2.17 4.00
N ASN A 4 13.09 3.25 4.01
CA ASN A 4 12.59 4.62 4.09
C ASN A 4 12.73 5.37 2.75
N ASP A 5 13.01 4.65 1.68
CA ASP A 5 13.04 5.17 0.32
C ASP A 5 11.61 5.18 -0.26
N TYR A 6 10.90 6.27 -0.02
CA TYR A 6 9.52 6.44 -0.46
C TYR A 6 9.39 6.49 -2.00
N ASP A 7 10.40 6.99 -2.70
CA ASP A 7 10.40 7.05 -4.16
C ASP A 7 10.48 5.63 -4.75
N LEU A 8 11.26 4.75 -4.11
CA LEU A 8 11.30 3.33 -4.47
C LEU A 8 9.93 2.69 -4.27
N ILE A 9 9.32 2.88 -3.09
CA ILE A 9 8.02 2.29 -2.76
C ILE A 9 6.94 2.77 -3.74
N GLU A 10 6.87 4.07 -4.02
CA GLU A 10 5.90 4.63 -4.97
C GLU A 10 6.08 4.05 -6.37
N ARG A 11 7.33 3.88 -6.82
CA ARG A 11 7.63 3.27 -8.12
C ARG A 11 7.16 1.82 -8.19
N GLU A 12 7.51 0.98 -7.20
CA GLU A 12 7.13 -0.43 -7.16
C GLU A 12 5.60 -0.61 -7.10
N LEU A 13 4.91 0.22 -6.32
CA LEU A 13 3.45 0.20 -6.27
C LEU A 13 2.82 0.62 -7.60
N ARG A 14 3.39 1.58 -8.29
CA ARG A 14 2.92 2.01 -9.61
C ARG A 14 3.13 0.92 -10.66
N GLU A 15 4.32 0.31 -10.69
CA GLU A 15 4.63 -0.80 -11.59
C GLU A 15 3.70 -1.99 -11.33
N GLY A 16 3.41 -2.30 -10.05
CA GLY A 16 2.44 -3.30 -9.67
C GLY A 16 1.03 -3.01 -10.16
N ALA A 17 0.56 -1.77 -9.98
CA ALA A 17 -0.75 -1.35 -10.46
C ALA A 17 -0.88 -1.45 -11.99
N GLU A 18 0.18 -1.09 -12.74
CA GLU A 18 0.22 -1.21 -14.19
C GLU A 18 0.24 -2.69 -14.64
N ALA A 19 0.89 -3.56 -13.88
CA ALA A 19 0.95 -4.99 -14.17
C ALA A 19 -0.41 -5.69 -13.95
N ILE A 20 -1.17 -5.32 -12.91
CA ILE A 20 -2.50 -5.85 -12.64
C ILE A 20 -3.49 -5.58 -13.79
N ASP A 21 -3.29 -4.48 -14.52
CA ASP A 21 -4.11 -4.09 -15.68
C ASP A 21 -3.85 -4.97 -16.93
N PHE A 22 -2.94 -5.94 -16.84
CA PHE A 22 -2.60 -6.84 -17.93
C PHE A 22 -3.40 -8.16 -17.83
N ASP A 23 -4.36 -8.33 -18.74
CA ASP A 23 -5.12 -9.59 -18.86
C ASP A 23 -4.28 -10.63 -19.62
N GLU A 24 -3.45 -11.39 -18.88
CA GLU A 24 -2.58 -12.42 -19.44
C GLU A 24 -3.38 -13.50 -20.18
N PHE A 25 -4.52 -13.91 -19.63
CA PHE A 25 -5.31 -14.97 -20.25
C PHE A 25 -5.92 -14.51 -21.57
N GLY A 26 -6.50 -13.30 -21.60
CA GLY A 26 -7.01 -12.71 -22.83
C GLY A 26 -5.93 -12.49 -23.89
N TYR A 27 -4.72 -12.10 -23.47
CA TYR A 27 -3.57 -11.93 -24.36
C TYR A 27 -3.11 -13.29 -24.95
N ARG A 28 -2.93 -14.31 -24.12
CA ARG A 28 -2.51 -15.67 -24.58
C ARG A 28 -3.50 -16.34 -25.51
N LEU A 29 -4.80 -16.05 -25.34
CA LEU A 29 -5.85 -16.55 -26.24
C LEU A 29 -6.04 -15.70 -27.50
N GLY A 30 -5.33 -14.59 -27.65
CA GLY A 30 -5.48 -13.67 -28.76
C GLY A 30 -6.78 -12.86 -28.72
N ASN A 31 -7.43 -12.79 -27.58
CA ASN A 31 -8.66 -12.00 -27.35
C ASN A 31 -8.36 -10.55 -26.97
N ARG A 32 -7.13 -10.28 -26.55
CA ARG A 32 -6.62 -8.95 -26.20
C ARG A 32 -5.24 -8.73 -26.78
N ASP A 33 -5.03 -7.58 -27.36
CA ASP A 33 -3.73 -7.12 -27.85
C ASP A 33 -3.19 -6.02 -26.96
N TYR A 34 -1.88 -6.09 -26.67
CA TYR A 34 -1.17 -5.07 -25.92
C TYR A 34 0.08 -4.63 -26.68
N PRO A 35 0.53 -3.36 -26.54
CA PRO A 35 1.82 -2.93 -27.06
C PRO A 35 2.95 -3.81 -26.50
N GLU A 36 4.00 -4.07 -27.29
CA GLU A 36 5.16 -4.87 -26.86
C GLU A 36 5.78 -4.36 -25.56
N GLU A 37 5.77 -3.05 -25.37
CA GLU A 37 6.26 -2.40 -24.14
C GLU A 37 5.49 -2.86 -22.90
N LYS A 38 4.15 -2.88 -22.97
CA LYS A 38 3.31 -3.32 -21.85
C LYS A 38 3.47 -4.80 -21.56
N VAL A 39 3.64 -5.62 -22.61
CA VAL A 39 3.94 -7.05 -22.45
C VAL A 39 5.27 -7.25 -21.76
N ARG A 40 6.31 -6.50 -22.15
CA ARG A 40 7.63 -6.59 -21.54
C ARG A 40 7.60 -6.18 -20.08
N GLN A 41 6.98 -5.06 -19.74
CA GLN A 41 6.83 -4.59 -18.37
C GLN A 41 6.14 -5.63 -17.48
N TYR A 42 5.05 -6.22 -17.98
CA TYR A 42 4.37 -7.29 -17.26
C TYR A 42 5.27 -8.51 -17.03
N VAL A 43 5.99 -8.97 -18.07
CA VAL A 43 6.91 -10.11 -17.96
C VAL A 43 8.01 -9.83 -16.95
N GLU A 44 8.63 -8.65 -16.99
CA GLU A 44 9.66 -8.22 -16.05
C GLU A 44 9.13 -8.18 -14.62
N PHE A 45 7.92 -7.65 -14.41
CA PHE A 45 7.29 -7.57 -13.09
C PHE A 45 7.00 -8.96 -12.48
N VAL A 46 6.54 -9.92 -13.29
CA VAL A 46 6.21 -11.27 -12.81
C VAL A 46 7.41 -12.22 -12.86
N GLU A 47 8.56 -11.78 -13.37
CA GLU A 47 9.77 -12.60 -13.43
C GLU A 47 10.21 -12.98 -12.02
N GLY A 48 10.49 -14.27 -11.82
CA GLY A 48 10.85 -14.81 -10.49
C GLY A 48 9.66 -15.17 -9.59
N THR A 49 8.42 -14.79 -9.96
CA THR A 49 7.22 -15.20 -9.22
C THR A 49 6.44 -16.31 -9.92
N LYS A 50 6.58 -16.43 -11.25
CA LYS A 50 5.95 -17.48 -12.05
C LYS A 50 6.91 -18.63 -12.34
N GLY A 51 6.34 -19.84 -12.40
CA GLY A 51 7.09 -21.05 -12.72
C GLY A 51 7.97 -21.58 -11.58
N ILE A 52 7.78 -21.09 -10.37
CA ILE A 52 8.39 -21.67 -9.17
C ILE A 52 7.69 -23.01 -8.91
N PRO A 53 8.46 -24.12 -8.80
CA PRO A 53 7.88 -25.41 -8.41
C PRO A 53 7.19 -25.27 -7.05
N ASP A 54 6.08 -25.96 -6.87
CA ASP A 54 5.31 -25.97 -5.63
C ASP A 54 4.81 -24.57 -5.19
N GLN A 55 4.30 -23.79 -6.14
CA GLN A 55 3.66 -22.51 -5.84
C GLN A 55 2.59 -22.71 -4.78
N ALA A 56 2.74 -22.00 -3.66
CA ALA A 56 1.82 -22.03 -2.55
C ALA A 56 1.38 -20.61 -2.18
N SER A 57 0.11 -20.46 -1.87
CA SER A 57 -0.45 -19.22 -1.29
C SER A 57 -0.63 -19.47 0.20
N ILE A 58 0.40 -19.19 0.98
CA ILE A 58 0.41 -19.44 2.42
C ILE A 58 0.16 -18.12 3.15
N VAL A 59 -1.08 -17.67 3.06
CA VAL A 59 -1.55 -16.37 3.54
C VAL A 59 -1.23 -16.12 5.01
N PRO A 60 -1.52 -17.04 5.96
CA PRO A 60 -1.23 -16.83 7.38
C PRO A 60 0.27 -16.67 7.69
N ASP A 61 1.12 -17.47 7.04
CA ASP A 61 2.57 -17.41 7.26
C ASP A 61 3.15 -16.09 6.73
N GLY A 62 2.58 -15.57 5.64
CA GLY A 62 2.92 -14.25 5.10
C GLY A 62 2.63 -13.15 6.10
N LEU A 63 1.44 -13.15 6.70
CA LEU A 63 1.05 -12.17 7.72
C LEU A 63 1.94 -12.28 8.96
N ALA A 64 2.15 -13.49 9.48
CA ALA A 64 3.01 -13.73 10.64
C ALA A 64 4.46 -13.29 10.39
N SER A 65 4.98 -13.54 9.18
CA SER A 65 6.31 -13.09 8.76
C SER A 65 6.41 -11.58 8.67
N CYS A 66 5.37 -10.93 8.12
CA CYS A 66 5.29 -9.47 8.05
C CYS A 66 5.34 -8.85 9.44
N ALA A 67 4.56 -9.37 10.39
CA ALA A 67 4.58 -8.90 11.77
C ALA A 67 5.98 -8.99 12.40
N GLN A 68 6.76 -10.01 12.07
CA GLN A 68 8.10 -10.22 12.65
C GLN A 68 9.16 -9.22 12.09
N VAL A 69 8.94 -8.61 10.94
CA VAL A 69 9.90 -7.68 10.33
C VAL A 69 9.94 -6.34 11.05
N PHE A 70 8.90 -5.98 11.79
CA PHE A 70 8.88 -4.74 12.58
C PHE A 70 9.94 -4.80 13.67
N ASP A 71 10.88 -3.87 13.59
CA ASP A 71 11.94 -3.67 14.58
C ASP A 71 11.55 -2.62 15.63
N GLN A 72 12.42 -2.42 16.62
CA GLN A 72 12.27 -1.36 17.63
C GLN A 72 10.88 -1.37 18.31
N ALA A 73 10.39 -2.56 18.67
CA ALA A 73 9.09 -2.75 19.31
C ALA A 73 8.93 -1.94 20.62
N GLU A 74 10.05 -1.57 21.25
CA GLU A 74 10.10 -0.80 22.50
C GLU A 74 9.93 0.72 22.29
N GLN A 75 9.94 1.20 21.04
CA GLN A 75 9.70 2.61 20.77
C GLN A 75 8.21 2.89 20.66
N ASP A 76 7.80 3.99 21.28
CA ASP A 76 6.44 4.51 21.19
C ASP A 76 6.21 5.10 19.80
N ARG A 77 5.72 4.27 18.87
CA ARG A 77 5.38 4.65 17.50
C ARG A 77 4.22 3.80 16.98
N SER A 78 3.36 4.39 16.20
CA SER A 78 2.31 3.67 15.48
C SER A 78 2.92 2.69 14.48
N ARG A 79 2.38 1.48 14.44
CA ARG A 79 2.73 0.43 13.49
C ARG A 79 1.46 -0.09 12.88
N SER A 80 1.45 -0.23 11.56
CA SER A 80 0.27 -0.70 10.86
C SER A 80 0.63 -1.70 9.77
N ILE A 81 -0.21 -2.69 9.57
CA ILE A 81 -0.18 -3.60 8.43
C ILE A 81 -1.46 -3.42 7.64
N ILE A 82 -1.33 -3.17 6.33
CA ILE A 82 -2.44 -3.30 5.39
C ILE A 82 -2.32 -4.68 4.76
N PHE A 83 -3.29 -5.52 5.09
CA PHE A 83 -3.32 -6.92 4.68
C PHE A 83 -4.38 -7.13 3.61
N ALA A 84 -3.95 -7.12 2.34
CA ALA A 84 -4.84 -7.36 1.20
C ALA A 84 -4.79 -8.83 0.80
N THR A 85 -5.91 -9.54 0.94
CA THR A 85 -6.00 -10.97 0.62
C THR A 85 -7.43 -11.39 0.33
N ASP A 86 -7.59 -12.36 -0.57
CA ASP A 86 -8.84 -13.10 -0.79
C ASP A 86 -9.00 -14.29 0.17
N ASN A 87 -8.02 -14.51 1.03
CA ASN A 87 -7.94 -15.63 1.98
C ASN A 87 -7.96 -17.02 1.31
N GLU A 88 -7.58 -17.11 0.03
CA GLU A 88 -7.43 -18.39 -0.63
C GLU A 88 -6.07 -19.00 -0.29
N VAL A 89 -6.10 -19.98 0.64
CA VAL A 89 -4.89 -20.68 1.09
C VAL A 89 -4.65 -21.90 0.20
N ASN A 90 -3.49 -21.94 -0.44
CA ASN A 90 -3.04 -23.08 -1.24
C ASN A 90 -1.68 -23.55 -0.74
N GLY A 91 -1.66 -24.62 0.01
CA GLY A 91 -0.48 -25.19 0.67
C GLY A 91 -0.75 -25.56 2.13
N ASP A 92 0.30 -25.91 2.85
CA ASP A 92 0.24 -26.30 4.26
C ASP A 92 0.84 -25.16 5.11
N PRO A 93 0.04 -24.24 5.66
CA PRO A 93 0.54 -23.16 6.50
C PRO A 93 1.09 -23.69 7.83
N VAL A 94 2.12 -23.04 8.35
CA VAL A 94 2.69 -23.29 9.68
C VAL A 94 1.80 -22.70 10.78
N PHE A 95 1.17 -21.56 10.47
CA PHE A 95 0.26 -20.85 11.37
C PHE A 95 -1.17 -20.91 10.83
N SER A 96 -2.15 -21.01 11.74
CA SER A 96 -3.53 -20.67 11.37
C SER A 96 -3.67 -19.15 11.16
N LEU A 97 -4.75 -18.71 10.53
CA LEU A 97 -5.01 -17.28 10.36
C LEU A 97 -5.18 -16.58 11.71
N GLU A 98 -5.88 -17.23 12.65
CA GLU A 98 -6.04 -16.76 14.04
C GLU A 98 -4.68 -16.60 14.75
N GLU A 99 -3.77 -17.57 14.63
CA GLU A 99 -2.43 -17.48 15.20
C GLU A 99 -1.59 -16.37 14.56
N ALA A 100 -1.79 -16.11 13.27
CA ALA A 100 -1.09 -15.05 12.55
C ALA A 100 -1.59 -13.66 12.97
N THR A 101 -2.92 -13.46 13.06
CA THR A 101 -3.51 -12.20 13.54
C THR A 101 -3.19 -11.95 15.02
N GLN A 102 -3.21 -12.99 15.87
CA GLN A 102 -2.77 -12.87 17.26
C GLN A 102 -1.32 -12.37 17.37
N ARG A 103 -0.42 -12.81 16.49
CA ARG A 103 0.97 -12.34 16.48
C ARG A 103 1.09 -10.87 16.08
N VAL A 104 0.20 -10.37 15.25
CA VAL A 104 0.10 -8.94 14.91
C VAL A 104 -0.31 -8.15 16.16
N ALA A 105 -1.37 -8.59 16.84
CA ALA A 105 -1.88 -7.96 18.06
C ALA A 105 -0.86 -7.99 19.20
N ASP A 106 -0.20 -9.13 19.44
CA ASP A 106 0.85 -9.29 20.48
C ASP A 106 2.03 -8.31 20.30
N ARG A 107 2.19 -7.75 19.09
CA ARG A 107 3.24 -6.78 18.76
C ARG A 107 2.73 -5.34 18.71
N GLU A 108 1.49 -5.11 19.12
CA GLU A 108 0.86 -3.79 19.11
C GLU A 108 0.91 -3.16 17.70
N ILE A 109 0.54 -3.96 16.69
CA ILE A 109 0.48 -3.54 15.29
C ILE A 109 -1.00 -3.45 14.89
N ASP A 110 -1.44 -2.29 14.40
CA ASP A 110 -2.79 -2.10 13.88
C ASP A 110 -2.97 -2.91 12.59
N LEU A 111 -4.00 -3.73 12.50
CA LEU A 111 -4.29 -4.57 11.34
C LEU A 111 -5.48 -4.01 10.56
N TYR A 112 -5.24 -3.59 9.33
CA TYR A 112 -6.26 -3.19 8.36
C TYR A 112 -6.33 -4.24 7.27
N THR A 113 -7.37 -5.05 7.31
CA THR A 113 -7.58 -6.11 6.32
C THR A 113 -8.43 -5.60 5.18
N PHE A 114 -7.96 -5.75 3.95
CA PHE A 114 -8.67 -5.39 2.75
C PHE A 114 -9.02 -6.65 1.95
N TYR A 115 -10.32 -6.89 1.79
CA TYR A 115 -10.84 -8.04 1.04
C TYR A 115 -11.25 -7.62 -0.38
N PRO A 116 -10.50 -8.02 -1.40
CA PRO A 116 -10.81 -7.66 -2.80
C PRO A 116 -11.97 -8.46 -3.41
N GLY A 117 -12.47 -9.46 -2.69
CA GLY A 117 -13.37 -10.51 -3.20
C GLY A 117 -12.57 -11.76 -3.55
N ALA A 118 -13.20 -12.91 -3.48
CA ALA A 118 -12.61 -14.18 -3.86
C ALA A 118 -13.30 -14.74 -5.10
N TYR A 119 -12.50 -15.27 -6.03
CA TYR A 119 -13.02 -15.89 -7.25
C TYR A 119 -13.39 -17.36 -7.02
N GLU A 120 -12.60 -18.06 -6.20
CA GLU A 120 -12.70 -19.50 -5.99
C GLU A 120 -12.78 -19.89 -4.52
N CYS A 121 -12.67 -18.95 -3.60
CA CYS A 121 -12.80 -19.20 -2.18
C CYS A 121 -14.22 -19.63 -1.86
N GLY A 122 -14.37 -20.80 -1.26
CA GLY A 122 -15.65 -21.34 -0.86
C GLY A 122 -16.36 -20.47 0.19
N PRO A 123 -17.63 -20.76 0.48
CA PRO A 123 -18.34 -20.11 1.57
C PRO A 123 -17.56 -20.35 2.88
N GLY A 124 -17.17 -19.30 3.54
CA GLY A 124 -16.45 -19.35 4.81
C GLY A 124 -15.12 -18.61 4.84
N CYS A 125 -14.49 -18.36 3.69
CA CYS A 125 -13.21 -17.64 3.65
C CYS A 125 -13.34 -16.19 4.12
N PHE A 126 -14.41 -15.52 3.73
CA PHE A 126 -14.66 -14.16 4.18
C PHE A 126 -14.95 -14.13 5.67
N GLU A 127 -15.83 -15.03 6.14
CA GLU A 127 -16.20 -15.12 7.56
C GLU A 127 -15.00 -15.48 8.43
N GLU A 128 -14.12 -16.36 7.95
CA GLU A 128 -12.88 -16.70 8.66
C GLU A 128 -11.94 -15.49 8.74
N LEU A 129 -11.73 -14.79 7.62
CA LEU A 129 -10.91 -13.59 7.56
C LEU A 129 -11.47 -12.48 8.45
N GLN A 130 -12.77 -12.28 8.41
CA GLN A 130 -13.48 -11.30 9.23
C GLN A 130 -13.30 -11.64 10.71
N THR A 131 -13.60 -12.86 11.12
CA THR A 131 -13.48 -13.30 12.51
C THR A 131 -12.05 -13.14 13.00
N ALA A 132 -11.07 -13.65 12.25
CA ALA A 132 -9.67 -13.57 12.66
C ALA A 132 -9.16 -12.13 12.76
N THR A 133 -9.67 -11.21 11.94
CA THR A 133 -9.30 -9.79 12.00
C THR A 133 -9.96 -9.10 13.19
N GLU A 134 -11.28 -9.23 13.33
CA GLU A 134 -12.07 -8.53 14.36
C GLU A 134 -11.79 -9.05 15.78
N ASP A 135 -11.50 -10.34 15.97
CA ASP A 135 -11.15 -10.93 17.27
C ASP A 135 -9.84 -10.36 17.84
N GLN A 136 -9.04 -9.71 17.00
CA GLN A 136 -7.77 -9.07 17.39
C GLN A 136 -7.83 -7.54 17.28
N ASP A 137 -9.03 -6.96 17.41
CA ASP A 137 -9.27 -5.51 17.31
C ASP A 137 -8.80 -4.89 15.96
N GLY A 138 -8.65 -5.71 14.92
CA GLY A 138 -8.37 -5.25 13.55
C GLY A 138 -9.63 -4.83 12.82
N GLU A 139 -9.47 -4.11 11.72
CA GLU A 139 -10.58 -3.63 10.90
C GLU A 139 -10.57 -4.29 9.52
N LEU A 140 -11.74 -4.78 9.06
CA LEU A 140 -11.91 -5.38 7.75
C LEU A 140 -12.72 -4.47 6.82
N TYR A 141 -12.20 -4.29 5.61
CA TYR A 141 -12.78 -3.49 4.55
C TYR A 141 -12.96 -4.32 3.28
N GLU A 142 -14.05 -4.08 2.57
CA GLU A 142 -14.33 -4.73 1.29
C GLU A 142 -14.05 -3.80 0.10
N SER A 143 -13.62 -4.37 -1.02
CA SER A 143 -13.38 -3.62 -2.26
C SER A 143 -14.65 -3.01 -2.87
N SER A 144 -15.82 -3.49 -2.47
CA SER A 144 -17.12 -2.95 -2.86
C SER A 144 -17.42 -1.58 -2.22
N ASP A 145 -16.72 -1.23 -1.12
CA ASP A 145 -16.86 0.04 -0.45
C ASP A 145 -15.87 1.07 -1.02
N PRO A 146 -16.35 2.12 -1.71
CA PRO A 146 -15.46 3.15 -2.25
C PRO A 146 -14.73 3.97 -1.19
N GLU A 147 -15.22 3.96 0.07
CA GLU A 147 -14.59 4.65 1.19
C GLU A 147 -13.57 3.79 1.94
N ALA A 148 -13.40 2.51 1.58
CA ALA A 148 -12.47 1.60 2.25
C ALA A 148 -11.05 2.16 2.33
N ILE A 149 -10.45 2.49 1.19
CA ILE A 149 -9.07 3.02 1.14
C ILE A 149 -8.93 4.39 1.84
N PRO A 150 -9.81 5.38 1.57
CA PRO A 150 -9.81 6.63 2.33
C PRO A 150 -9.90 6.43 3.85
N SER A 151 -10.74 5.50 4.32
CA SER A 151 -10.93 5.19 5.73
C SER A 151 -9.66 4.61 6.36
N ILE A 152 -9.04 3.62 5.73
CA ILE A 152 -7.75 3.05 6.19
C ILE A 152 -6.69 4.15 6.33
N ILE A 153 -6.56 5.01 5.32
CA ILE A 153 -5.58 6.11 5.35
C ILE A 153 -5.86 7.09 6.49
N ALA A 154 -7.14 7.45 6.68
CA ALA A 154 -7.54 8.37 7.74
C ALA A 154 -7.24 7.80 9.13
N GLU A 155 -7.51 6.51 9.36
CA GLU A 155 -7.26 5.86 10.65
C GLU A 155 -5.76 5.73 10.94
N ILE A 156 -4.95 5.34 9.94
CA ILE A 156 -3.49 5.32 10.09
C ILE A 156 -2.94 6.70 10.44
N GLN A 157 -3.42 7.75 9.77
CA GLN A 157 -2.99 9.12 10.06
C GLN A 157 -3.39 9.59 11.46
N LYS A 158 -4.58 9.22 11.91
CA LYS A 158 -5.08 9.51 13.25
C LYS A 158 -4.21 8.83 14.31
N ASN A 159 -3.94 7.53 14.18
CA ASN A 159 -3.12 6.76 15.12
C ASN A 159 -1.68 7.28 15.17
N GLN A 160 -1.11 7.67 14.03
CA GLN A 160 0.19 8.33 14.00
C GLN A 160 0.20 9.68 14.72
N ALA A 161 -0.86 10.48 14.59
CA ALA A 161 -0.97 11.76 15.27
C ALA A 161 -1.12 11.61 16.79
N GLU A 162 -1.86 10.61 17.25
CA GLU A 162 -2.04 10.29 18.68
C GLU A 162 -0.71 9.90 19.33
N VAL A 163 0.07 9.01 18.71
CA VAL A 163 1.38 8.59 19.22
C VAL A 163 2.38 9.76 19.28
N LEU A 164 2.36 10.65 18.29
CA LEU A 164 3.29 11.77 18.25
C LEU A 164 2.88 12.90 19.21
N GLY A 165 1.68 12.85 19.81
CA GLY A 165 1.17 13.92 20.69
C GLY A 165 1.11 15.28 19.98
N ALA A 166 1.16 15.28 18.65
CA ALA A 166 1.17 16.48 17.83
C ALA A 166 -0.20 16.67 17.18
N GLU A 167 -0.75 17.87 17.31
CA GLU A 167 -1.79 18.29 16.36
C GLU A 167 -1.24 18.10 14.93
N PRO A 168 -2.04 17.56 14.00
CA PRO A 168 -1.58 17.31 12.64
C PRO A 168 -0.99 18.59 12.07
N THR A 169 0.33 18.59 11.90
CA THR A 169 1.01 19.71 11.26
C THR A 169 0.65 19.64 9.79
N VAL A 170 -0.32 20.47 9.40
CA VAL A 170 -0.64 20.65 7.98
C VAL A 170 0.64 21.16 7.33
N VAL A 171 1.36 20.27 6.64
CA VAL A 171 2.46 20.67 5.76
C VAL A 171 1.82 21.49 4.64
N ARG A 172 1.76 22.81 4.83
CA ARG A 172 1.44 23.70 3.74
C ARG A 172 2.55 23.52 2.71
N SER A 173 2.20 22.87 1.61
CA SER A 173 3.01 22.91 0.43
C SER A 173 3.16 24.36 0.02
N ASP A 174 4.31 24.96 0.35
CA ASP A 174 4.66 26.28 -0.13
C ASP A 174 4.70 26.23 -1.65
N HIS A 175 3.81 26.93 -2.29
CA HIS A 175 3.88 27.15 -3.74
C HIS A 175 4.90 28.26 -4.01
N PRO A 176 6.15 27.93 -4.27
CA PRO A 176 7.21 28.95 -4.48
C PRO A 176 6.94 29.78 -5.74
N THR A 177 6.05 29.34 -6.61
CA THR A 177 5.67 30.02 -7.86
C THR A 177 5.23 31.48 -7.65
N VAL A 178 4.44 31.75 -6.61
CA VAL A 178 3.98 33.11 -6.32
C VAL A 178 5.15 34.00 -5.87
N GLY A 179 6.04 33.47 -5.05
CA GLY A 179 7.27 34.18 -4.63
C GLY A 179 8.19 34.47 -5.79
N PHE A 180 8.39 33.50 -6.69
CA PHE A 180 9.20 33.69 -7.90
C PHE A 180 8.63 34.74 -8.85
N VAL A 181 7.31 34.73 -9.09
CA VAL A 181 6.64 35.72 -9.96
C VAL A 181 6.76 37.12 -9.38
N LEU A 182 6.53 37.31 -8.09
CA LEU A 182 6.66 38.62 -7.44
C LEU A 182 8.11 39.13 -7.47
N THR A 183 9.08 38.27 -7.23
CA THR A 183 10.52 38.62 -7.28
C THR A 183 10.92 39.01 -8.71
N PHE A 184 10.46 38.27 -9.71
CA PHE A 184 10.74 38.55 -11.11
C PHE A 184 10.13 39.88 -11.57
N LEU A 185 8.88 40.15 -11.19
CA LEU A 185 8.21 41.41 -11.50
C LEU A 185 8.87 42.62 -10.83
N SER A 186 9.35 42.46 -9.57
CA SER A 186 10.05 43.54 -8.89
C SER A 186 11.41 43.85 -9.51
N LEU A 187 12.15 42.83 -9.95
CA LEU A 187 13.41 42.97 -10.68
C LEU A 187 13.21 43.66 -12.02
N LEU A 188 12.18 43.30 -12.79
CA LEU A 188 11.80 43.96 -14.04
C LEU A 188 11.44 45.45 -13.83
N GLY A 189 10.70 45.73 -12.75
CA GLY A 189 10.35 47.12 -12.37
C GLY A 189 11.59 47.98 -12.08
N ILE A 190 12.56 47.46 -11.37
CA ILE A 190 13.82 48.15 -11.06
C ILE A 190 14.62 48.41 -12.33
N LEU A 191 14.70 47.42 -13.25
CA LEU A 191 15.39 47.61 -14.55
C LEU A 191 14.74 48.68 -15.40
N VAL A 192 13.41 48.72 -15.52
CA VAL A 192 12.67 49.71 -16.32
C VAL A 192 12.85 51.11 -15.71
N LEU A 193 12.74 51.24 -14.40
CA LEU A 193 12.93 52.54 -13.73
C LEU A 193 14.38 53.02 -13.82
N GLY A 194 15.35 52.12 -13.70
CA GLY A 194 16.76 52.46 -13.87
C GLY A 194 17.12 52.89 -15.31
N TRP A 195 16.40 52.37 -16.33
CA TRP A 195 16.62 52.77 -17.71
C TRP A 195 15.98 54.11 -18.03
N ARG A 196 14.86 54.46 -17.37
CA ARG A 196 14.17 55.71 -17.52
C ARG A 196 14.83 56.90 -16.78
N ALA A 197 15.67 56.62 -15.81
CA ALA A 197 16.40 57.61 -15.00
C ALA A 197 17.79 58.01 -15.58
N ARG A 198 18.18 57.39 -16.71
CA ARG A 198 19.33 57.76 -17.52
C ARG A 198 18.91 58.56 -18.76
#